data_9f755cc7cad6fc92ab70e3c94e62b468
#
_entry.id   9f755cc7cad6fc92ab70e3c94e62b468
#
_cell.length_a   1.000
_cell.length_b   1.000
_cell.length_c   1.000
_cell.angle_alpha   90.00
_cell.angle_beta   90.00
_cell.angle_gamma   90.00
#
_symmetry.space_group_name_H-M   'P 1'
#
loop_
_entity.id
_entity.type
_entity.pdbx_description
1 polymer ?
#
loop_
_entity_poly.entity_id
_entity_poly.type
_entity_poly.pdbx_seq_one_letter_code
_entity_poly.pdbx_strand_id
1 'polypeptide(L)'
;MPEKKKILVIQNIHQEGINLLKGNSSYEFEIFDEINEDLKQKIVDCDAISIRTAKLPNEIISSAKKLQVISRHGVGYDNIDLKSTKEIGATLTITATANAVAVAEHVMFMLLNISKRKDMYDQSVKLGKFNDRNKLPKTIELWGKNILIAGFGRIGQALIKRCLGFEMNVFVYDPYINDEKIKSLGGKKVNDLKEAV
;
A
#
# COMPACT_ATOMS: atom_id res chain seq x y z
N MET A 1 -5.50 -16.65 36.65
CA MET A 1 -5.28 -15.52 35.75
C MET A 1 -6.10 -15.81 34.50
N PRO A 2 -6.68 -14.83 33.82
CA PRO A 2 -7.36 -15.10 32.56
C PRO A 2 -6.35 -15.68 31.55
N GLU A 3 -6.81 -16.61 30.74
CA GLU A 3 -5.99 -17.22 29.67
C GLU A 3 -5.53 -16.14 28.68
N LYS A 4 -4.24 -16.13 28.34
CA LYS A 4 -3.71 -15.16 27.40
C LYS A 4 -4.22 -15.44 25.99
N LYS A 5 -4.48 -14.39 25.22
CA LYS A 5 -4.83 -14.50 23.82
C LYS A 5 -3.60 -14.80 22.96
N LYS A 6 -3.70 -15.81 22.11
CA LYS A 6 -2.62 -16.27 21.22
C LYS A 6 -2.64 -15.57 19.89
N ILE A 7 -1.56 -14.88 19.55
CA ILE A 7 -1.43 -14.12 18.30
C ILE A 7 -0.29 -14.73 17.47
N LEU A 8 -0.58 -15.11 16.24
CA LEU A 8 0.43 -15.52 15.28
C LEU A 8 0.74 -14.35 14.33
N VAL A 9 2.01 -13.95 14.29
CA VAL A 9 2.50 -12.89 13.41
C VAL A 9 3.19 -13.55 12.22
N ILE A 10 2.53 -13.56 11.07
CA ILE A 10 3.04 -14.16 9.84
C ILE A 10 3.72 -13.09 9.01
N GLN A 11 5.02 -13.24 8.82
CA GLN A 11 5.96 -12.24 8.32
C GLN A 11 6.11 -11.06 9.30
N ASN A 12 7.36 -10.79 9.68
CA ASN A 12 7.67 -9.78 10.70
C ASN A 12 7.09 -8.40 10.36
N ILE A 13 6.69 -7.66 11.38
CA ILE A 13 6.21 -6.29 11.30
C ILE A 13 7.22 -5.32 11.88
N HIS A 14 6.98 -4.00 11.76
CA HIS A 14 7.85 -2.99 12.36
C HIS A 14 8.01 -3.19 13.87
N GLN A 15 9.21 -2.88 14.39
CA GLN A 15 9.55 -3.11 15.80
C GLN A 15 8.58 -2.43 16.78
N GLU A 16 8.03 -1.27 16.45
CA GLU A 16 7.02 -0.60 17.27
C GLU A 16 5.76 -1.46 17.45
N GLY A 17 5.31 -2.14 16.37
CA GLY A 17 4.17 -3.07 16.45
C GLY A 17 4.48 -4.26 17.36
N ILE A 18 5.70 -4.81 17.27
CA ILE A 18 6.16 -5.87 18.17
C ILE A 18 6.21 -5.38 19.61
N ASN A 19 6.69 -4.17 19.86
CA ASN A 19 6.75 -3.59 21.20
C ASN A 19 5.35 -3.38 21.81
N LEU A 20 4.35 -3.01 20.99
CA LEU A 20 2.95 -2.94 21.45
C LEU A 20 2.42 -4.30 21.89
N LEU A 21 2.72 -5.37 21.14
CA LEU A 21 2.35 -6.73 21.54
C LEU A 21 3.04 -7.15 22.83
N LYS A 22 4.35 -6.90 22.96
CA LYS A 22 5.13 -7.18 24.19
C LYS A 22 4.65 -6.41 25.40
N GLY A 23 4.19 -5.19 25.22
CA GLY A 23 3.70 -4.31 26.29
C GLY A 23 2.36 -4.73 26.88
N ASN A 24 1.64 -5.67 26.28
CA ASN A 24 0.34 -6.12 26.77
C ASN A 24 0.42 -7.55 27.34
N SER A 25 0.32 -7.68 28.64
CA SER A 25 0.42 -8.97 29.35
C SER A 25 -0.74 -9.95 29.07
N SER A 26 -1.83 -9.47 28.43
CA SER A 26 -2.97 -10.30 28.03
C SER A 26 -2.73 -11.10 26.76
N TYR A 27 -1.62 -10.84 26.06
CA TYR A 27 -1.27 -11.50 24.83
C TYR A 27 -0.03 -12.37 25.00
N GLU A 28 0.00 -13.47 24.26
CA GLU A 28 1.20 -14.18 23.88
C GLU A 28 1.28 -14.19 22.36
N PHE A 29 2.45 -14.04 21.77
CA PHE A 29 2.59 -14.01 20.33
C PHE A 29 3.85 -14.73 19.88
N GLU A 30 3.79 -15.22 18.67
CA GLU A 30 4.89 -15.89 17.99
C GLU A 30 5.02 -15.39 16.57
N ILE A 31 6.26 -15.26 16.08
CA ILE A 31 6.57 -14.71 14.75
C ILE A 31 7.03 -15.84 13.84
N PHE A 32 6.44 -15.90 12.64
CA PHE A 32 6.78 -16.84 11.58
C PHE A 32 7.17 -16.07 10.32
N ASP A 33 8.27 -16.39 9.71
CA ASP A 33 8.68 -15.74 8.45
C ASP A 33 7.83 -16.22 7.27
N GLU A 34 7.35 -17.46 7.34
CA GLU A 34 6.51 -18.09 6.31
C GLU A 34 5.49 -19.06 6.92
N ILE A 35 4.57 -19.52 6.09
CA ILE A 35 3.60 -20.54 6.47
C ILE A 35 4.27 -21.92 6.32
N ASN A 36 4.62 -22.51 7.45
CA ASN A 36 5.23 -23.83 7.57
C ASN A 36 4.36 -24.80 8.39
N GLU A 37 4.81 -26.03 8.57
CA GLU A 37 4.03 -27.06 9.30
C GLU A 37 3.85 -26.73 10.78
N ASP A 38 4.83 -26.08 11.43
CA ASP A 38 4.71 -25.65 12.82
C ASP A 38 3.61 -24.59 12.98
N LEU A 39 3.57 -23.60 12.11
CA LEU A 39 2.48 -22.60 12.08
C LEU A 39 1.13 -23.26 11.87
N LYS A 40 1.02 -24.24 10.95
CA LYS A 40 -0.25 -24.94 10.70
C LYS A 40 -0.77 -25.68 11.93
N GLN A 41 0.12 -26.20 12.77
CA GLN A 41 -0.29 -26.82 14.05
C GLN A 41 -0.77 -25.78 15.05
N LYS A 42 -0.08 -24.65 15.15
CA LYS A 42 -0.39 -23.58 16.12
C LYS A 42 -1.62 -22.77 15.77
N ILE A 43 -1.95 -22.67 14.48
CA ILE A 43 -3.08 -21.88 13.99
C ILE A 43 -4.42 -22.43 14.49
N VAL A 44 -4.51 -23.73 14.77
CA VAL A 44 -5.72 -24.39 15.25
C VAL A 44 -6.22 -23.78 16.56
N ASP A 45 -5.32 -23.28 17.40
CA ASP A 45 -5.60 -22.78 18.75
C ASP A 45 -5.30 -21.27 18.91
N CYS A 46 -5.07 -20.54 17.81
CA CYS A 46 -4.80 -19.11 17.86
C CYS A 46 -6.09 -18.28 17.91
N ASP A 47 -6.04 -17.15 18.61
CA ASP A 47 -7.13 -16.17 18.69
C ASP A 47 -7.02 -15.09 17.60
N ALA A 48 -5.81 -14.77 17.16
CA ALA A 48 -5.57 -13.72 16.15
C ALA A 48 -4.39 -14.04 15.24
N ILE A 49 -4.46 -13.55 14.00
CA ILE A 49 -3.39 -13.61 13.02
C ILE A 49 -3.07 -12.19 12.57
N SER A 50 -1.79 -11.80 12.65
CA SER A 50 -1.25 -10.65 11.92
C SER A 50 -0.52 -11.16 10.69
N ILE A 51 -0.84 -10.64 9.49
CA ILE A 51 -0.26 -11.13 8.24
C ILE A 51 0.04 -9.99 7.28
N ARG A 52 1.12 -10.12 6.50
CA ARG A 52 1.49 -9.14 5.46
C ARG A 52 1.06 -9.62 4.08
N THR A 53 1.95 -10.27 3.34
CA THR A 53 1.76 -10.64 1.92
C THR A 53 1.64 -12.14 1.70
N ALA A 54 1.95 -12.97 2.69
CA ALA A 54 1.78 -14.41 2.58
C ALA A 54 0.32 -14.77 2.29
N LYS A 55 0.10 -15.82 1.50
CA LYS A 55 -1.25 -16.31 1.21
C LYS A 55 -1.81 -17.05 2.41
N LEU A 56 -3.02 -16.71 2.81
CA LEU A 56 -3.78 -17.40 3.85
C LEU A 56 -4.98 -18.09 3.19
N PRO A 57 -4.81 -19.32 2.70
CA PRO A 57 -5.83 -20.04 1.95
C PRO A 57 -6.89 -20.65 2.86
N ASN A 58 -7.97 -21.14 2.25
CA ASN A 58 -9.10 -21.75 2.93
C ASN A 58 -8.69 -22.83 3.94
N GLU A 59 -7.81 -23.77 3.57
CA GLU A 59 -7.45 -24.90 4.44
C GLU A 59 -6.86 -24.41 5.78
N ILE A 60 -6.11 -23.33 5.75
CA ILE A 60 -5.50 -22.75 6.95
C ILE A 60 -6.53 -22.02 7.79
N ILE A 61 -7.33 -21.16 7.16
CA ILE A 61 -8.37 -20.39 7.88
C ILE A 61 -9.39 -21.33 8.51
N SER A 62 -9.86 -22.31 7.77
CA SER A 62 -10.88 -23.26 8.25
C SER A 62 -10.39 -24.17 9.40
N SER A 63 -9.07 -24.33 9.55
CA SER A 63 -8.49 -25.09 10.68
C SER A 63 -8.44 -24.27 11.98
N ALA A 64 -8.52 -22.95 11.90
CA ALA A 64 -8.34 -22.01 13.01
C ALA A 64 -9.63 -21.86 13.83
N LYS A 65 -9.91 -22.82 14.71
CA LYS A 65 -11.19 -22.95 15.44
C LYS A 65 -11.51 -21.83 16.42
N LYS A 66 -10.48 -21.14 16.93
CA LYS A 66 -10.64 -20.05 17.91
C LYS A 66 -10.39 -18.66 17.32
N LEU A 67 -10.07 -18.59 16.03
CA LEU A 67 -9.69 -17.36 15.38
C LEU A 67 -10.82 -16.33 15.38
N GLN A 68 -10.56 -15.16 15.97
CA GLN A 68 -11.51 -14.06 16.08
C GLN A 68 -11.17 -12.93 15.09
N VAL A 69 -9.87 -12.70 14.81
CA VAL A 69 -9.44 -11.60 13.98
C VAL A 69 -8.24 -11.95 13.09
N ILE A 70 -8.30 -11.52 11.84
CA ILE A 70 -7.17 -11.49 10.93
C ILE A 70 -6.81 -10.03 10.69
N SER A 71 -5.64 -9.60 11.16
CA SER A 71 -5.12 -8.26 10.96
C SER A 71 -4.16 -8.25 9.78
N ARG A 72 -4.64 -7.79 8.61
CA ARG A 72 -3.81 -7.67 7.43
C ARG A 72 -3.00 -6.36 7.48
N HIS A 73 -1.69 -6.48 7.61
CA HIS A 73 -0.76 -5.35 7.58
C HIS A 73 -0.58 -4.85 6.14
N GLY A 74 -1.50 -4.04 5.68
CA GLY A 74 -1.57 -3.45 4.35
C GLY A 74 -3.00 -3.13 3.92
N VAL A 75 -3.18 -2.65 2.70
CA VAL A 75 -4.49 -2.22 2.16
C VAL A 75 -5.20 -3.33 1.39
N GLY A 76 -4.48 -3.98 0.46
CA GLY A 76 -5.03 -5.10 -0.32
C GLY A 76 -5.14 -6.36 0.53
N TYR A 77 -6.11 -7.19 0.27
CA TYR A 77 -6.39 -8.43 1.01
C TYR A 77 -6.64 -9.63 0.08
N ASP A 78 -6.17 -9.55 -1.15
CA ASP A 78 -6.31 -10.61 -2.16
C ASP A 78 -5.58 -11.91 -1.77
N ASN A 79 -4.69 -11.83 -0.80
CA ASN A 79 -3.97 -12.96 -0.23
C ASN A 79 -4.75 -13.70 0.88
N ILE A 80 -5.97 -13.28 1.23
CA ILE A 80 -6.79 -13.85 2.30
C ILE A 80 -8.09 -14.37 1.70
N ASP A 81 -8.44 -15.61 2.01
CA ASP A 81 -9.73 -16.20 1.60
C ASP A 81 -10.88 -15.61 2.43
N LEU A 82 -11.62 -14.69 1.82
CA LEU A 82 -12.72 -13.99 2.49
C LEU A 82 -13.90 -14.91 2.81
N LYS A 83 -14.12 -15.94 1.97
CA LYS A 83 -15.24 -16.86 2.17
C LYS A 83 -15.03 -17.64 3.46
N SER A 84 -13.88 -18.27 3.62
CA SER A 84 -13.52 -19.01 4.82
C SER A 84 -13.48 -18.13 6.06
N THR A 85 -12.93 -16.89 5.93
CA THR A 85 -12.90 -15.92 7.02
C THR A 85 -14.32 -15.64 7.55
N LYS A 86 -15.28 -15.46 6.63
CA LYS A 86 -16.68 -15.23 6.99
C LYS A 86 -17.34 -16.49 7.58
N GLU A 87 -17.04 -17.67 7.03
CA GLU A 87 -17.61 -18.95 7.48
C GLU A 87 -17.23 -19.27 8.92
N ILE A 88 -16.00 -18.96 9.34
CA ILE A 88 -15.57 -19.15 10.75
C ILE A 88 -15.95 -17.98 11.67
N GLY A 89 -16.58 -16.93 11.14
CA GLY A 89 -17.00 -15.75 11.92
C GLY A 89 -15.85 -14.82 12.32
N ALA A 90 -14.66 -14.93 11.74
CA ALA A 90 -13.54 -14.07 12.02
C ALA A 90 -13.67 -12.69 11.35
N THR A 91 -13.15 -11.66 12.01
CA THR A 91 -13.12 -10.29 11.48
C THR A 91 -11.81 -10.03 10.73
N LEU A 92 -11.89 -9.57 9.50
CA LEU A 92 -10.73 -9.08 8.76
C LEU A 92 -10.56 -7.57 8.98
N THR A 93 -9.38 -7.15 9.40
CA THR A 93 -8.98 -5.73 9.48
C THR A 93 -7.83 -5.43 8.53
N ILE A 94 -7.77 -4.20 8.03
CA ILE A 94 -6.73 -3.72 7.12
C ILE A 94 -6.18 -2.37 7.57
N THR A 95 -4.94 -2.04 7.17
CA THR A 95 -4.34 -0.72 7.43
C THR A 95 -4.61 0.24 6.26
N ALA A 96 -5.87 0.59 6.08
CA ALA A 96 -6.39 1.21 4.86
C ALA A 96 -5.76 2.57 4.50
N THR A 97 -5.19 3.31 5.45
CA THR A 97 -4.68 4.68 5.24
C THR A 97 -3.17 4.81 5.35
N ALA A 98 -2.49 3.81 5.91
CA ALA A 98 -1.11 3.92 6.35
C ALA A 98 -0.10 4.22 5.23
N ASN A 99 -0.33 3.74 4.01
CA ASN A 99 0.63 3.85 2.91
C ASN A 99 0.24 4.86 1.83
N ALA A 100 -0.90 5.57 1.95
CA ALA A 100 -1.40 6.44 0.89
C ALA A 100 -0.41 7.57 0.54
N VAL A 101 0.21 8.16 1.55
CA VAL A 101 1.24 9.19 1.39
C VAL A 101 2.50 8.61 0.73
N ALA A 102 3.00 7.50 1.24
CA ALA A 102 4.20 6.86 0.70
C ALA A 102 4.04 6.45 -0.78
N VAL A 103 2.87 5.91 -1.15
CA VAL A 103 2.59 5.58 -2.56
C VAL A 103 2.53 6.84 -3.42
N ALA A 104 1.87 7.91 -2.96
CA ALA A 104 1.81 9.17 -3.70
C ALA A 104 3.21 9.79 -3.89
N GLU A 105 4.08 9.69 -2.90
CA GLU A 105 5.48 10.12 -3.00
C GLU A 105 6.28 9.27 -3.99
N HIS A 106 6.05 7.97 -3.98
CA HIS A 106 6.69 7.08 -4.95
C HIS A 106 6.26 7.38 -6.39
N VAL A 107 4.98 7.73 -6.61
CA VAL A 107 4.51 8.21 -7.94
C VAL A 107 5.26 9.45 -8.37
N MET A 108 5.44 10.44 -7.48
CA MET A 108 6.21 11.65 -7.79
C MET A 108 7.68 11.33 -8.07
N PHE A 109 8.29 10.42 -7.32
CA PHE A 109 9.64 9.94 -7.60
C PHE A 109 9.76 9.34 -9.01
N MET A 110 8.85 8.43 -9.38
CA MET A 110 8.84 7.84 -10.73
C MET A 110 8.63 8.88 -11.81
N LEU A 111 7.70 9.82 -11.61
CA LEU A 111 7.41 10.89 -12.55
C LEU A 111 8.64 11.80 -12.77
N LEU A 112 9.32 12.18 -11.71
CA LEU A 112 10.56 12.96 -11.78
C LEU A 112 11.69 12.16 -12.43
N ASN A 113 11.84 10.88 -12.10
CA ASN A 113 12.86 10.03 -12.72
C ASN A 113 12.69 9.95 -14.24
N ILE A 114 11.47 9.72 -14.70
CA ILE A 114 11.16 9.65 -16.13
C ILE A 114 11.36 11.02 -16.80
N SER A 115 10.81 12.08 -16.24
CA SER A 115 10.83 13.42 -16.83
C SER A 115 12.24 14.02 -16.86
N LYS A 116 13.06 13.74 -15.87
CA LYS A 116 14.45 14.23 -15.78
C LYS A 116 15.48 13.27 -16.37
N ARG A 117 15.05 12.09 -16.86
CA ARG A 117 15.97 11.11 -17.42
C ARG A 117 17.10 10.73 -16.45
N LYS A 118 16.75 10.62 -15.16
CA LYS A 118 17.70 10.56 -14.03
C LYS A 118 18.84 9.58 -14.29
N ASP A 119 18.55 8.34 -14.70
CA ASP A 119 19.59 7.30 -14.83
C ASP A 119 20.59 7.61 -15.94
N MET A 120 20.14 8.19 -17.05
CA MET A 120 21.02 8.56 -18.17
C MET A 120 21.97 9.70 -17.79
N TYR A 121 21.43 10.74 -17.11
CA TYR A 121 22.24 11.89 -16.70
C TYR A 121 23.19 11.51 -15.54
N ASP A 122 22.73 10.73 -14.57
CA ASP A 122 23.55 10.24 -13.45
C ASP A 122 24.75 9.39 -13.97
N GLN A 123 24.49 8.47 -14.90
CA GLN A 123 25.55 7.70 -15.55
C GLN A 123 26.53 8.57 -16.30
N SER A 124 26.04 9.56 -17.06
CA SER A 124 26.91 10.47 -17.80
C SER A 124 27.86 11.23 -16.89
N VAL A 125 27.37 11.69 -15.74
CA VAL A 125 28.20 12.37 -14.72
C VAL A 125 29.22 11.41 -14.11
N LYS A 126 28.80 10.21 -13.69
CA LYS A 126 29.70 9.20 -13.10
C LYS A 126 30.82 8.74 -14.04
N LEU A 127 30.58 8.77 -15.34
CA LEU A 127 31.57 8.42 -16.36
C LEU A 127 32.45 9.64 -16.78
N GLY A 128 32.32 10.79 -16.12
CA GLY A 128 33.07 12.00 -16.47
C GLY A 128 32.62 12.66 -17.78
N LYS A 129 31.44 12.25 -18.34
CA LYS A 129 30.92 12.70 -19.63
C LYS A 129 29.91 13.85 -19.51
N PHE A 130 30.01 14.68 -18.47
CA PHE A 130 29.08 15.79 -18.26
C PHE A 130 29.00 16.74 -19.46
N ASN A 131 30.10 16.95 -20.17
CA ASN A 131 30.15 17.80 -21.36
C ASN A 131 29.36 17.23 -22.55
N ASP A 132 29.08 15.93 -22.55
CA ASP A 132 28.26 15.25 -23.56
C ASP A 132 26.76 15.33 -23.29
N ARG A 133 26.32 16.03 -22.24
CA ARG A 133 24.90 16.13 -21.84
C ARG A 133 23.97 16.58 -22.98
N ASN A 134 24.49 17.39 -23.91
CA ASN A 134 23.71 17.86 -25.09
C ASN A 134 23.37 16.74 -26.08
N LYS A 135 24.07 15.59 -26.00
CA LYS A 135 23.79 14.39 -26.79
C LYS A 135 22.72 13.50 -26.17
N LEU A 136 22.38 13.75 -24.89
CA LEU A 136 21.35 13.00 -24.17
C LEU A 136 19.95 13.50 -24.54
N PRO A 137 18.91 12.64 -24.41
CA PRO A 137 17.53 13.03 -24.61
C PRO A 137 17.15 14.19 -23.69
N LYS A 138 16.43 15.17 -24.21
CA LYS A 138 15.98 16.32 -23.43
C LYS A 138 15.14 15.91 -22.22
N THR A 139 15.32 16.60 -21.13
CA THR A 139 14.48 16.50 -19.94
C THR A 139 13.19 17.29 -20.14
N ILE A 140 12.17 16.96 -19.34
CA ILE A 140 10.87 17.62 -19.36
C ILE A 140 10.65 18.28 -18.00
N GLU A 141 10.14 19.50 -17.99
CA GLU A 141 9.65 20.17 -16.79
C GLU A 141 8.22 19.69 -16.52
N LEU A 142 7.88 19.53 -15.24
CA LEU A 142 6.52 19.18 -14.84
C LEU A 142 5.59 20.39 -14.80
N TRP A 143 6.16 21.58 -14.62
CA TRP A 143 5.44 22.84 -14.59
C TRP A 143 4.52 22.99 -15.81
N GLY A 144 3.24 23.33 -15.57
CA GLY A 144 2.22 23.49 -16.59
C GLY A 144 1.83 22.23 -17.37
N LYS A 145 2.40 21.06 -17.03
CA LYS A 145 2.05 19.79 -17.70
C LYS A 145 0.75 19.22 -17.17
N ASN A 146 0.05 18.49 -18.01
CA ASN A 146 -1.15 17.77 -17.64
C ASN A 146 -0.80 16.43 -17.02
N ILE A 147 -1.50 16.07 -15.95
CA ILE A 147 -1.47 14.74 -15.35
C ILE A 147 -2.89 14.23 -15.16
N LEU A 148 -3.14 12.99 -15.56
CA LEU A 148 -4.39 12.29 -15.31
C LEU A 148 -4.21 11.35 -14.11
N ILE A 149 -5.05 11.51 -13.11
CA ILE A 149 -5.16 10.58 -11.97
C ILE A 149 -6.40 9.70 -12.22
N ALA A 150 -6.17 8.43 -12.56
CA ALA A 150 -7.22 7.43 -12.69
C ALA A 150 -7.47 6.76 -11.32
N GLY A 151 -8.63 7.07 -10.72
CA GLY A 151 -8.98 6.70 -9.36
C GLY A 151 -8.65 7.79 -8.33
N PHE A 152 -9.69 8.27 -7.62
CA PHE A 152 -9.56 9.38 -6.66
C PHE A 152 -9.84 8.96 -5.22
N GLY A 153 -9.39 7.74 -4.87
CA GLY A 153 -9.36 7.24 -3.51
C GLY A 153 -8.29 7.92 -2.65
N ARG A 154 -7.88 7.29 -1.58
CA ARG A 154 -6.88 7.85 -0.62
C ARG A 154 -5.57 8.23 -1.27
N ILE A 155 -5.06 7.39 -2.17
CA ILE A 155 -3.78 7.64 -2.90
C ILE A 155 -3.95 8.80 -3.88
N GLY A 156 -5.01 8.80 -4.70
CA GLY A 156 -5.27 9.89 -5.65
C GLY A 156 -5.42 11.25 -4.96
N GLN A 157 -6.12 11.30 -3.81
CA GLN A 157 -6.26 12.51 -3.00
C GLN A 157 -4.95 12.94 -2.31
N ALA A 158 -4.06 12.00 -1.99
CA ALA A 158 -2.72 12.34 -1.51
C ALA A 158 -1.81 12.83 -2.64
N LEU A 159 -1.96 12.26 -3.84
CA LEU A 159 -1.15 12.59 -5.01
C LEU A 159 -1.46 13.98 -5.56
N ILE A 160 -2.75 14.37 -5.65
CA ILE A 160 -3.15 15.65 -6.25
C ILE A 160 -2.44 16.84 -5.61
N LYS A 161 -2.30 16.86 -4.28
CA LYS A 161 -1.61 17.93 -3.55
C LYS A 161 -0.15 18.08 -3.98
N ARG A 162 0.51 16.97 -4.29
CA ARG A 162 1.91 16.93 -4.75
C ARG A 162 2.03 17.42 -6.18
N CYS A 163 1.14 16.98 -7.06
CA CYS A 163 1.08 17.45 -8.44
C CYS A 163 0.82 18.95 -8.54
N LEU A 164 -0.11 19.48 -7.73
CA LEU A 164 -0.37 20.92 -7.64
C LEU A 164 0.83 21.69 -7.09
N GLY A 165 1.59 21.12 -6.15
CA GLY A 165 2.85 21.71 -5.66
C GLY A 165 3.94 21.80 -6.73
N PHE A 166 3.86 20.98 -7.79
CA PHE A 166 4.68 21.11 -9.00
C PHE A 166 4.01 21.94 -10.10
N GLU A 167 2.95 22.67 -9.77
CA GLU A 167 2.21 23.55 -10.69
C GLU A 167 1.70 22.83 -11.95
N MET A 168 1.34 21.54 -11.79
CA MET A 168 0.76 20.73 -12.87
C MET A 168 -0.75 20.99 -12.99
N ASN A 169 -1.30 20.82 -14.19
CA ASN A 169 -2.73 20.73 -14.41
C ASN A 169 -3.22 19.33 -14.09
N VAL A 170 -4.05 19.18 -13.05
CA VAL A 170 -4.48 17.85 -12.60
C VAL A 170 -5.89 17.55 -13.09
N PHE A 171 -5.99 16.49 -13.89
CA PHE A 171 -7.24 15.89 -14.33
C PHE A 171 -7.49 14.60 -13.54
N VAL A 172 -8.77 14.36 -13.21
CA VAL A 172 -9.16 13.22 -12.38
C VAL A 172 -10.29 12.45 -13.04
N TYR A 173 -10.07 11.17 -13.25
CA TYR A 173 -11.12 10.23 -13.61
C TYR A 173 -11.45 9.35 -12.41
N ASP A 174 -12.70 9.42 -11.94
CA ASP A 174 -13.25 8.51 -10.94
C ASP A 174 -14.77 8.47 -11.12
N PRO A 175 -15.38 7.28 -11.37
CA PRO A 175 -16.81 7.16 -11.62
C PRO A 175 -17.66 7.40 -10.36
N TYR A 176 -17.08 7.30 -9.16
CA TYR A 176 -17.81 7.37 -7.88
C TYR A 176 -17.65 8.69 -7.15
N ILE A 177 -16.66 9.50 -7.51
CA ILE A 177 -16.39 10.78 -6.84
C ILE A 177 -17.01 11.93 -7.66
N ASN A 178 -17.76 12.81 -6.99
CA ASN A 178 -18.40 13.94 -7.62
C ASN A 178 -17.40 15.06 -8.01
N ASP A 179 -17.79 15.90 -8.94
CA ASP A 179 -16.99 17.00 -9.47
C ASP A 179 -16.64 18.04 -8.39
N GLU A 180 -17.56 18.34 -7.50
CA GLU A 180 -17.35 19.31 -6.41
C GLU A 180 -16.18 18.89 -5.49
N LYS A 181 -16.11 17.61 -5.14
CA LYS A 181 -15.01 17.07 -4.33
C LYS A 181 -13.67 17.17 -5.05
N ILE A 182 -13.63 16.90 -6.35
CA ILE A 182 -12.41 16.99 -7.16
C ILE A 182 -11.97 18.45 -7.27
N LYS A 183 -12.89 19.36 -7.57
CA LYS A 183 -12.65 20.81 -7.65
C LYS A 183 -12.17 21.39 -6.32
N SER A 184 -12.76 20.97 -5.21
CA SER A 184 -12.36 21.46 -3.87
C SER A 184 -10.91 21.11 -3.52
N LEU A 185 -10.33 20.10 -4.19
CA LEU A 185 -8.94 19.70 -4.04
C LEU A 185 -8.02 20.23 -5.15
N GLY A 186 -8.55 21.07 -6.06
CA GLY A 186 -7.81 21.72 -7.12
C GLY A 186 -7.70 20.92 -8.44
N GLY A 187 -8.44 19.82 -8.58
CA GLY A 187 -8.47 19.02 -9.81
C GLY A 187 -9.63 19.40 -10.75
N LYS A 188 -9.56 18.86 -11.95
CA LYS A 188 -10.62 18.95 -12.97
C LYS A 188 -11.14 17.54 -13.25
N LYS A 189 -12.45 17.32 -13.11
CA LYS A 189 -13.05 16.01 -13.41
C LYS A 189 -13.04 15.72 -14.89
N VAL A 190 -12.73 14.48 -15.26
CA VAL A 190 -12.89 13.91 -16.60
C VAL A 190 -13.94 12.81 -16.53
N ASN A 191 -14.87 12.79 -17.46
CA ASN A 191 -15.98 11.84 -17.47
C ASN A 191 -15.70 10.61 -18.34
N ASP A 192 -14.82 10.73 -19.32
CA ASP A 192 -14.38 9.61 -20.17
C ASP A 192 -12.86 9.48 -20.11
N LEU A 193 -12.40 8.28 -19.76
CA LEU A 193 -10.97 7.98 -19.69
C LEU A 193 -10.32 8.02 -21.08
N LYS A 194 -11.06 7.67 -22.14
CA LYS A 194 -10.54 7.67 -23.51
C LYS A 194 -10.32 9.07 -24.08
N GLU A 195 -11.09 10.05 -23.62
CA GLU A 195 -10.96 11.45 -24.03
C GLU A 195 -9.86 12.18 -23.24
N ALA A 196 -9.34 11.55 -22.17
CA ALA A 196 -8.39 12.16 -21.26
C ALA A 196 -6.92 11.75 -21.55
N VAL A 197 -6.72 10.83 -22.50
CA VAL A 197 -5.38 10.27 -22.86
C VAL A 197 -4.99 10.68 -24.35
#